data_93aad0e28ef3f5f942157404e1531416
#
_entry.id   93aad0e28ef3f5f942157404e1531416
#
_cell.length_a   1.000
_cell.length_b   1.000
_cell.length_c   1.000
_cell.angle_alpha   90.00
_cell.angle_beta   90.00
_cell.angle_gamma   90.00
#
_symmetry.space_group_name_H-M   'P 1'
#
loop_
_entity.id
_entity.type
_entity.pdbx_description
1 polymer ?
#
loop_
_entity_poly.entity_id
_entity_poly.type
_entity_poly.pdbx_seq_one_letter_code
_entity_poly.pdbx_strand_id
1 'polypeptide(L)'
;IALSLVGSEMCIRDSITSMSFGALSYEAKTALARGSSMAGSATCSGEGGMIPDERRYSHRWYYQCIQSRYGFNPHHAQLADAIEVFIGQGQKVGMGGHLMGQKVTDQVAEMRSLPAGIDQRSPARHPDWMGPDDLALKVQELRELTDNQVPIQLKLGASRVYDDVRMAAKCDPDSIFLDSMEGSTAAGPHIAAANTGIPGIGAIREARRALDDVGKTGEITLVFAGGIRDGADMAKALALGADAIAIGTAGL
;
A
#
# COMPACT_ATOMS: atom_id res chain seq x y z
N ILE A 1 19.62 -2.96 -11.67
CA ILE A 1 19.91 -3.93 -10.58
C ILE A 1 18.65 -4.15 -9.71
N ALA A 2 17.56 -3.43 -9.96
CA ALA A 2 16.25 -3.70 -9.34
C ALA A 2 15.66 -5.09 -9.71
N LEU A 3 16.33 -5.83 -10.58
CA LEU A 3 15.99 -7.19 -11.02
C LEU A 3 16.11 -8.27 -9.95
N SER A 4 16.70 -7.97 -8.78
CA SER A 4 16.90 -9.00 -7.74
C SER A 4 15.64 -9.29 -6.92
N LEU A 5 14.61 -8.44 -6.98
CA LEU A 5 13.34 -8.74 -6.32
C LEU A 5 12.39 -9.56 -7.21
N VAL A 6 12.66 -9.65 -8.50
CA VAL A 6 11.90 -10.48 -9.45
C VAL A 6 12.53 -11.88 -9.61
N GLY A 7 13.76 -12.08 -9.15
CA GLY A 7 14.47 -13.35 -9.28
C GLY A 7 14.59 -14.11 -7.96
N SER A 8 14.11 -15.32 -7.95
CA SER A 8 14.40 -16.44 -7.04
C SER A 8 14.05 -16.37 -5.56
N GLU A 9 13.85 -15.19 -4.95
CA GLU A 9 13.42 -15.07 -3.54
C GLU A 9 12.02 -14.49 -3.35
N MET A 10 11.34 -14.08 -4.41
CA MET A 10 9.95 -13.61 -4.36
C MET A 10 8.94 -14.76 -4.42
N CYS A 11 9.12 -15.74 -3.58
CA CYS A 11 8.00 -16.61 -3.21
C CYS A 11 7.13 -16.02 -2.11
N ILE A 12 7.30 -14.74 -1.75
CA ILE A 12 6.36 -14.02 -0.90
C ILE A 12 5.19 -13.61 -1.78
N ARG A 13 4.25 -14.55 -1.97
CA ARG A 13 2.99 -14.29 -2.67
C ARG A 13 1.92 -13.70 -1.78
N ASP A 14 2.25 -13.34 -0.54
CA ASP A 14 1.36 -12.74 0.44
C ASP A 14 2.07 -11.68 1.28
N SER A 15 1.31 -10.70 1.73
CA SER A 15 1.77 -9.67 2.64
C SER A 15 0.63 -9.21 3.55
N ILE A 16 0.97 -8.60 4.67
CA ILE A 16 0.02 -7.85 5.48
C ILE A 16 -0.13 -6.46 4.86
N THR A 17 -1.35 -6.09 4.47
CA THR A 17 -1.62 -4.77 3.89
C THR A 17 -1.32 -3.63 4.87
N SER A 18 -1.22 -2.43 4.33
CA SER A 18 -0.97 -1.21 5.12
C SER A 18 -2.09 -0.94 6.13
N MET A 19 -1.77 -0.98 7.41
CA MET A 19 -2.66 -0.63 8.52
C MET A 19 -1.92 0.30 9.49
N SER A 20 -2.38 1.54 9.60
CA SER A 20 -1.68 2.58 10.33
C SER A 20 -1.67 2.37 11.85
N PHE A 21 -0.62 2.86 12.51
CA PHE A 21 -0.63 3.11 13.94
C PHE A 21 -1.58 4.28 14.26
N GLY A 22 -2.53 4.00 15.14
CA GLY A 22 -3.70 4.86 15.39
C GLY A 22 -5.00 4.22 14.89
N ALA A 23 -4.98 3.46 13.76
CA ALA A 23 -6.02 2.49 13.45
C ALA A 23 -5.82 1.22 14.27
N LEU A 24 -4.59 0.71 14.33
CA LEU A 24 -4.17 -0.40 15.21
C LEU A 24 -3.38 0.13 16.40
N SER A 25 -3.34 -0.65 17.49
CA SER A 25 -2.46 -0.38 18.62
C SER A 25 -0.99 -0.74 18.30
N TYR A 26 -0.10 -0.28 19.16
CA TYR A 26 1.33 -0.60 19.07
C TYR A 26 1.58 -2.11 19.14
N GLU A 27 0.88 -2.79 20.06
CA GLU A 27 0.97 -4.23 20.25
C GLU A 27 0.49 -5.01 19.04
N ALA A 28 -0.64 -4.60 18.44
CA ALA A 28 -1.17 -5.22 17.23
C ALA A 28 -0.19 -5.07 16.05
N LYS A 29 0.38 -3.87 15.85
CA LYS A 29 1.38 -3.62 14.82
C LYS A 29 2.62 -4.49 14.99
N THR A 30 3.15 -4.57 16.21
CA THR A 30 4.33 -5.40 16.51
C THR A 30 4.04 -6.90 16.44
N ALA A 31 2.83 -7.34 16.80
CA ALA A 31 2.40 -8.73 16.66
C ALA A 31 2.31 -9.14 15.18
N LEU A 32 1.73 -8.30 14.33
CA LEU A 32 1.67 -8.52 12.89
C LEU A 32 3.07 -8.58 12.27
N ALA A 33 3.99 -7.70 12.69
CA ALA A 33 5.38 -7.72 12.25
C ALA A 33 6.09 -9.05 12.58
N ARG A 34 5.91 -9.54 13.80
CA ARG A 34 6.47 -10.83 14.24
C ARG A 34 5.81 -12.01 13.50
N GLY A 35 4.49 -12.00 13.38
CA GLY A 35 3.75 -13.05 12.68
C GLY A 35 4.14 -13.12 11.20
N SER A 36 4.24 -11.98 10.51
CA SER A 36 4.70 -11.93 9.13
C SER A 36 6.13 -12.44 8.97
N SER A 37 7.01 -12.12 9.91
CA SER A 37 8.39 -12.59 9.92
C SER A 37 8.47 -14.12 10.07
N MET A 38 7.65 -14.70 10.97
CA MET A 38 7.57 -16.15 11.13
C MET A 38 7.04 -16.85 9.88
N ALA A 39 6.14 -16.20 9.14
CA ALA A 39 5.61 -16.70 7.87
C ALA A 39 6.50 -16.41 6.66
N GLY A 40 7.62 -15.69 6.82
CA GLY A 40 8.46 -15.23 5.71
C GLY A 40 7.77 -14.19 4.83
N SER A 41 6.75 -13.51 5.34
CA SER A 41 5.92 -12.53 4.63
C SER A 41 6.35 -11.09 4.93
N ALA A 42 5.58 -10.10 4.45
CA ALA A 42 5.87 -8.69 4.57
C ALA A 42 4.78 -7.94 5.36
N THR A 43 5.16 -6.79 5.93
CA THR A 43 4.22 -5.81 6.51
C THR A 43 4.40 -4.44 5.89
N CYS A 44 3.42 -3.57 6.07
CA CYS A 44 3.48 -2.18 5.64
C CYS A 44 3.20 -1.24 6.81
N SER A 45 3.95 -0.13 6.89
CA SER A 45 3.79 0.87 7.94
C SER A 45 2.36 1.42 8.02
N GLY A 46 1.69 1.52 6.89
CA GLY A 46 0.46 2.28 6.79
C GLY A 46 0.72 3.79 6.94
N GLU A 47 -0.37 4.55 6.99
CA GLU A 47 -0.32 5.99 7.10
C GLU A 47 0.35 6.46 8.39
N GLY A 48 1.34 7.32 8.28
CA GLY A 48 1.83 8.12 9.39
C GLY A 48 3.21 7.87 9.91
N GLY A 49 4.03 7.04 9.28
CA GLY A 49 5.43 6.90 9.67
C GLY A 49 5.83 5.51 10.17
N MET A 50 7.04 5.40 10.68
CA MET A 50 7.65 4.15 11.13
C MET A 50 7.49 3.96 12.64
N ILE A 51 7.06 2.78 13.05
CA ILE A 51 7.24 2.28 14.41
C ILE A 51 8.56 1.50 14.43
N PRO A 52 9.55 1.88 15.26
CA PRO A 52 10.85 1.21 15.28
C PRO A 52 10.78 -0.30 15.52
N ASP A 53 9.92 -0.74 16.43
CA ASP A 53 9.75 -2.16 16.73
C ASP A 53 9.03 -2.91 15.60
N GLU A 54 8.08 -2.29 14.89
CA GLU A 54 7.49 -2.88 13.69
C GLU A 54 8.57 -3.17 12.65
N ARG A 55 9.41 -2.16 12.34
CA ARG A 55 10.53 -2.35 11.40
C ARG A 55 11.50 -3.42 11.87
N ARG A 56 11.86 -3.41 13.15
CA ARG A 56 12.81 -4.36 13.74
C ARG A 56 12.35 -5.82 13.65
N TYR A 57 11.04 -6.06 13.83
CA TYR A 57 10.48 -7.41 13.84
C TYR A 57 10.00 -7.89 12.47
N SER A 58 9.85 -7.00 11.50
CA SER A 58 9.43 -7.38 10.14
C SER A 58 10.56 -8.06 9.38
N HIS A 59 10.25 -9.19 8.74
CA HIS A 59 11.14 -9.83 7.77
C HIS A 59 11.33 -8.94 6.53
N ARG A 60 10.22 -8.42 5.99
CA ARG A 60 10.17 -7.40 4.94
C ARG A 60 9.22 -6.30 5.39
N TRP A 61 9.63 -5.05 5.21
CA TRP A 61 8.84 -3.90 5.68
C TRP A 61 8.69 -2.85 4.59
N TYR A 62 7.44 -2.53 4.26
CA TYR A 62 7.07 -1.52 3.29
C TYR A 62 6.81 -0.20 4.00
N TYR A 63 7.42 0.86 3.52
CA TYR A 63 7.22 2.21 4.04
C TYR A 63 6.25 2.99 3.17
N GLN A 64 5.13 3.45 3.75
CA GLN A 64 4.10 4.11 2.98
C GLN A 64 4.34 5.61 2.84
N CYS A 65 4.39 6.10 1.59
CA CYS A 65 4.41 7.51 1.21
C CYS A 65 2.97 7.97 0.94
N ILE A 66 2.42 8.78 1.84
CA ILE A 66 1.03 9.23 1.82
C ILE A 66 0.87 10.68 1.38
N GLN A 67 -0.36 11.09 1.06
CA GLN A 67 -0.67 12.44 0.57
C GLN A 67 -0.29 13.53 1.57
N SER A 68 -0.51 13.32 2.87
CA SER A 68 -0.23 14.30 3.92
C SER A 68 1.26 14.45 4.27
N ARG A 69 2.08 13.45 3.92
CA ARG A 69 3.48 13.37 4.35
C ARG A 69 3.67 13.26 5.87
N TYR A 70 2.63 12.96 6.66
CA TYR A 70 2.77 12.75 8.10
C TYR A 70 3.86 11.71 8.39
N GLY A 71 4.82 12.06 9.25
CA GLY A 71 5.89 11.18 9.65
C GLY A 71 6.77 10.65 8.51
N PHE A 72 6.62 11.18 7.28
CA PHE A 72 7.49 10.79 6.17
C PHE A 72 8.91 11.29 6.43
N ASN A 73 9.85 10.36 6.48
CA ASN A 73 11.23 10.62 6.81
C ASN A 73 12.14 9.93 5.79
N PRO A 74 13.01 10.67 5.06
CA PRO A 74 13.93 10.09 4.09
C PRO A 74 14.82 8.98 4.66
N HIS A 75 15.29 9.13 5.90
CA HIS A 75 16.10 8.08 6.54
C HIS A 75 15.30 6.79 6.80
N HIS A 76 14.00 6.90 7.11
CA HIS A 76 13.14 5.72 7.24
C HIS A 76 12.88 5.06 5.89
N ALA A 77 12.78 5.85 4.81
CA ALA A 77 12.65 5.32 3.46
C ALA A 77 13.88 4.47 3.05
N GLN A 78 15.07 4.89 3.45
CA GLN A 78 16.31 4.13 3.22
C GLN A 78 16.40 2.83 4.05
N LEU A 79 15.63 2.72 5.14
CA LEU A 79 15.52 1.50 5.95
C LEU A 79 14.46 0.51 5.43
N ALA A 80 13.64 0.93 4.48
CA ALA A 80 12.55 0.11 3.95
C ALA A 80 13.07 -0.97 2.99
N ASP A 81 12.33 -2.07 2.91
CA ASP A 81 12.54 -3.10 1.89
C ASP A 81 11.71 -2.82 0.62
N ALA A 82 10.69 -1.95 0.71
CA ALA A 82 9.95 -1.36 -0.41
C ALA A 82 9.29 -0.05 0.02
N ILE A 83 9.01 0.85 -0.93
CA ILE A 83 8.22 2.05 -0.69
C ILE A 83 6.87 1.92 -1.40
N GLU A 84 5.78 2.09 -0.65
CA GLU A 84 4.42 2.11 -1.19
C GLU A 84 3.93 3.56 -1.32
N VAL A 85 3.74 4.04 -2.55
CA VAL A 85 3.09 5.34 -2.81
C VAL A 85 1.58 5.13 -2.78
N PHE A 86 0.93 5.69 -1.78
CA PHE A 86 -0.50 5.55 -1.58
C PHE A 86 -1.29 6.56 -2.41
N ILE A 87 -2.07 6.10 -3.39
CA ILE A 87 -2.96 6.94 -4.21
C ILE A 87 -4.41 6.77 -3.76
N GLY A 88 -4.79 5.54 -3.41
CA GLY A 88 -6.11 5.21 -2.91
C GLY A 88 -6.17 3.80 -2.34
N GLN A 89 -7.29 3.46 -1.73
CA GLN A 89 -7.54 2.11 -1.21
C GLN A 89 -9.03 1.78 -1.22
N GLY A 90 -9.37 0.50 -1.39
CA GLY A 90 -10.69 -0.09 -1.18
C GLY A 90 -11.85 0.78 -1.66
N GLN A 91 -12.84 0.91 -0.80
CA GLN A 91 -14.01 1.75 -1.03
C GLN A 91 -13.78 3.25 -0.73
N LYS A 92 -12.56 3.67 -0.55
CA LYS A 92 -12.14 5.07 -0.33
C LYS A 92 -11.20 5.52 -1.45
N VAL A 93 -11.60 5.29 -2.68
CA VAL A 93 -10.80 5.60 -3.87
C VAL A 93 -10.52 7.09 -3.96
N GLY A 94 -9.24 7.48 -4.06
CA GLY A 94 -8.82 8.87 -4.20
C GLY A 94 -9.09 9.76 -2.98
N MET A 95 -9.27 9.19 -1.81
CA MET A 95 -9.45 9.92 -0.55
C MET A 95 -8.29 9.68 0.39
N GLY A 96 -7.87 10.73 1.12
CA GLY A 96 -6.88 10.65 2.18
C GLY A 96 -7.40 9.97 3.45
N GLY A 97 -6.52 9.75 4.41
CA GLY A 97 -6.84 9.19 5.72
C GLY A 97 -7.47 10.21 6.66
N HIS A 98 -8.15 9.69 7.67
CA HIS A 98 -8.71 10.48 8.76
C HIS A 98 -8.49 9.73 10.09
N LEU A 99 -7.91 10.42 11.08
CA LEU A 99 -7.78 9.93 12.43
C LEU A 99 -8.35 10.97 13.39
N MET A 100 -9.35 10.57 14.17
CA MET A 100 -9.97 11.47 15.15
C MET A 100 -9.02 11.82 16.28
N GLY A 101 -9.05 13.06 16.77
CA GLY A 101 -8.16 13.56 17.80
C GLY A 101 -8.09 12.70 19.05
N GLN A 102 -9.20 12.11 19.48
CA GLN A 102 -9.24 11.18 20.62
C GLN A 102 -8.37 9.92 20.43
N LYS A 103 -8.01 9.56 19.20
CA LYS A 103 -7.11 8.44 18.89
C LYS A 103 -5.67 8.91 18.66
N VAL A 104 -5.44 10.22 18.61
CA VAL A 104 -4.11 10.80 18.43
C VAL A 104 -3.46 10.92 19.82
N THR A 105 -2.94 9.78 20.29
CA THR A 105 -2.13 9.71 21.52
C THR A 105 -0.79 10.40 21.32
N ASP A 106 -0.05 10.66 22.42
CA ASP A 106 1.30 11.24 22.33
C ASP A 106 2.24 10.44 21.43
N GLN A 107 2.17 9.10 21.49
CA GLN A 107 2.98 8.22 20.62
C GLN A 107 2.62 8.37 19.13
N VAL A 108 1.33 8.47 18.82
CA VAL A 108 0.87 8.69 17.44
C VAL A 108 1.28 10.07 16.95
N ALA A 109 1.14 11.08 17.80
CA ALA A 109 1.53 12.45 17.52
C ALA A 109 3.03 12.58 17.25
N GLU A 110 3.86 11.98 18.09
CA GLU A 110 5.31 11.94 17.92
C GLU A 110 5.70 11.28 16.59
N MET A 111 5.20 10.06 16.32
CA MET A 111 5.48 9.33 15.08
C MET A 111 5.07 10.12 13.83
N ARG A 112 3.92 10.79 13.87
CA ARG A 112 3.39 11.59 12.75
C ARG A 112 3.97 13.00 12.67
N SER A 113 4.72 13.44 13.67
CA SER A 113 5.22 14.82 13.80
C SER A 113 4.09 15.84 13.80
N LEU A 114 3.01 15.56 14.53
CA LEU A 114 1.79 16.36 14.61
C LEU A 114 1.35 16.55 16.07
N PRO A 115 0.54 17.58 16.40
CA PRO A 115 0.01 17.77 17.74
C PRO A 115 -0.90 16.62 18.19
N ALA A 116 -0.81 16.23 19.47
CA ALA A 116 -1.71 15.25 20.06
C ALA A 116 -3.13 15.84 20.25
N GLY A 117 -4.13 14.97 20.29
CA GLY A 117 -5.51 15.32 20.59
C GLY A 117 -6.25 16.10 19.50
N ILE A 118 -5.66 16.31 18.33
CA ILE A 118 -6.26 17.04 17.21
C ILE A 118 -6.56 16.09 16.06
N ASP A 119 -7.73 16.26 15.41
CA ASP A 119 -8.10 15.50 14.22
C ASP A 119 -7.04 15.65 13.12
N GLN A 120 -6.59 14.52 12.59
CA GLN A 120 -5.62 14.47 11.51
C GLN A 120 -6.29 14.02 10.22
N ARG A 121 -6.18 14.82 9.17
CA ARG A 121 -6.75 14.55 7.86
C ARG A 121 -5.68 14.65 6.79
N SER A 122 -5.57 13.61 5.97
CA SER A 122 -4.79 13.67 4.75
C SER A 122 -5.62 14.30 3.63
N PRO A 123 -5.00 15.12 2.77
CA PRO A 123 -5.66 15.60 1.55
C PRO A 123 -5.97 14.43 0.61
N ALA A 124 -6.86 14.65 -0.35
CA ALA A 124 -7.18 13.65 -1.38
C ALA A 124 -6.06 13.48 -2.41
N ARG A 125 -5.18 14.47 -2.54
CA ARG A 125 -4.09 14.49 -3.53
C ARG A 125 -2.73 14.68 -2.85
N HIS A 126 -1.71 14.11 -3.46
CA HIS A 126 -0.34 14.41 -3.10
C HIS A 126 -0.02 15.87 -3.44
N PRO A 127 0.82 16.57 -2.64
CA PRO A 127 1.10 17.98 -2.86
C PRO A 127 2.07 18.25 -4.01
N ASP A 128 2.85 17.25 -4.40
CA ASP A 128 4.03 17.36 -5.26
C ASP A 128 3.85 16.72 -6.65
N TRP A 129 2.65 16.23 -6.98
CA TRP A 129 2.34 15.74 -8.31
C TRP A 129 0.85 15.83 -8.64
N MET A 130 0.52 16.06 -9.91
CA MET A 130 -0.84 16.28 -10.39
C MET A 130 -1.30 15.23 -11.41
N GLY A 131 -0.37 14.59 -12.10
CA GLY A 131 -0.65 13.63 -13.15
C GLY A 131 0.39 12.53 -13.27
N PRO A 132 0.26 11.62 -14.24
CA PRO A 132 1.19 10.49 -14.41
C PRO A 132 2.64 10.92 -14.64
N ASP A 133 2.88 12.00 -15.38
CA ASP A 133 4.23 12.46 -15.68
C ASP A 133 4.95 12.94 -14.42
N ASP A 134 4.24 13.71 -13.57
CA ASP A 134 4.79 14.15 -12.28
C ASP A 134 4.97 12.96 -11.32
N LEU A 135 4.03 11.98 -11.35
CA LEU A 135 4.16 10.76 -10.56
C LEU A 135 5.39 9.94 -10.98
N ALA A 136 5.70 9.89 -12.28
CA ALA A 136 6.93 9.25 -12.76
C ALA A 136 8.18 9.93 -12.19
N LEU A 137 8.21 11.26 -12.11
CA LEU A 137 9.28 12.00 -11.45
C LEU A 137 9.37 11.69 -9.96
N LYS A 138 8.21 11.55 -9.26
CA LYS A 138 8.18 11.14 -7.85
C LYS A 138 8.71 9.72 -7.66
N VAL A 139 8.38 8.78 -8.52
CA VAL A 139 8.94 7.41 -8.50
C VAL A 139 10.46 7.47 -8.65
N GLN A 140 10.96 8.27 -9.61
CA GLN A 140 12.39 8.46 -9.80
C GLN A 140 13.08 9.09 -8.57
N GLU A 141 12.48 10.13 -7.99
CA GLU A 141 12.98 10.75 -6.75
C GLU A 141 13.11 9.74 -5.60
N LEU A 142 12.11 8.87 -5.42
CA LEU A 142 12.15 7.83 -4.38
C LEU A 142 13.21 6.76 -4.67
N ARG A 143 13.43 6.43 -5.94
CA ARG A 143 14.52 5.55 -6.35
C ARG A 143 15.88 6.16 -6.04
N GLU A 144 16.10 7.43 -6.38
CA GLU A 144 17.34 8.16 -6.08
C GLU A 144 17.60 8.28 -4.59
N LEU A 145 16.54 8.56 -3.79
CA LEU A 145 16.61 8.63 -2.34
C LEU A 145 17.14 7.33 -1.70
N THR A 146 16.92 6.20 -2.36
CA THR A 146 17.30 4.87 -1.89
C THR A 146 18.42 4.23 -2.71
N ASP A 147 19.19 5.04 -3.44
CA ASP A 147 20.28 4.59 -4.33
C ASP A 147 19.83 3.48 -5.30
N ASN A 148 18.58 3.51 -5.74
CA ASN A 148 17.94 2.49 -6.58
C ASN A 148 17.96 1.06 -5.97
N GLN A 149 18.02 0.95 -4.65
CA GLN A 149 18.07 -0.35 -3.97
C GLN A 149 16.68 -0.82 -3.49
N VAL A 150 15.71 0.10 -3.38
CA VAL A 150 14.39 -0.17 -2.82
C VAL A 150 13.33 -0.09 -3.91
N PRO A 151 12.52 -1.15 -4.12
CA PRO A 151 11.45 -1.15 -5.10
C PRO A 151 10.32 -0.21 -4.71
N ILE A 152 9.65 0.33 -5.74
CA ILE A 152 8.54 1.27 -5.60
C ILE A 152 7.23 0.60 -6.01
N GLN A 153 6.27 0.60 -5.10
CA GLN A 153 4.91 0.11 -5.30
C GLN A 153 3.93 1.27 -5.41
N LEU A 154 3.05 1.27 -6.41
CA LEU A 154 1.93 2.21 -6.49
C LEU A 154 0.64 1.55 -6.02
N LYS A 155 0.01 2.09 -4.96
CA LYS A 155 -1.24 1.56 -4.42
C LYS A 155 -2.45 2.33 -4.92
N LEU A 156 -3.35 1.61 -5.59
CA LEU A 156 -4.58 2.12 -6.21
C LEU A 156 -5.80 1.53 -5.52
N GLY A 157 -6.86 2.34 -5.34
CA GLY A 157 -8.19 1.81 -5.09
C GLY A 157 -8.88 1.45 -6.41
N ALA A 158 -9.58 0.32 -6.45
CA ALA A 158 -10.24 -0.14 -7.66
C ALA A 158 -11.41 0.76 -8.07
N SER A 159 -11.27 1.53 -9.13
CA SER A 159 -12.32 2.35 -9.74
C SER A 159 -12.32 2.19 -11.27
N ARG A 160 -11.64 3.02 -12.01
CA ARG A 160 -11.42 2.86 -13.46
C ARG A 160 -10.16 2.02 -13.71
N VAL A 161 -10.18 0.79 -13.21
CA VAL A 161 -8.99 -0.06 -13.05
C VAL A 161 -8.15 -0.14 -14.32
N TYR A 162 -8.78 -0.38 -15.47
CA TYR A 162 -8.07 -0.50 -16.74
C TYR A 162 -7.24 0.75 -17.07
N ASP A 163 -7.86 1.93 -16.96
CA ASP A 163 -7.18 3.20 -17.28
C ASP A 163 -6.16 3.57 -16.19
N ASP A 164 -6.54 3.40 -14.92
CA ASP A 164 -5.69 3.75 -13.78
C ASP A 164 -4.40 2.91 -13.76
N VAL A 165 -4.51 1.59 -14.02
CA VAL A 165 -3.34 0.69 -14.11
C VAL A 165 -2.44 1.03 -15.30
N ARG A 166 -3.02 1.37 -16.46
CA ARG A 166 -2.23 1.82 -17.62
C ARG A 166 -1.47 3.11 -17.35
N MET A 167 -2.10 4.06 -16.65
CA MET A 167 -1.43 5.30 -16.25
C MET A 167 -0.32 5.02 -15.22
N ALA A 168 -0.60 4.18 -14.23
CA ALA A 168 0.39 3.78 -13.23
C ALA A 168 1.59 3.06 -13.86
N ALA A 169 1.34 2.17 -14.82
CA ALA A 169 2.41 1.45 -15.52
C ALA A 169 3.38 2.36 -16.29
N LYS A 170 2.92 3.52 -16.77
CA LYS A 170 3.80 4.54 -17.41
C LYS A 170 4.77 5.19 -16.45
N CYS A 171 4.50 5.15 -15.15
CA CYS A 171 5.38 5.69 -14.13
C CYS A 171 6.52 4.73 -13.76
N ASP A 172 6.59 3.57 -14.42
CA ASP A 172 7.61 2.53 -14.25
C ASP A 172 7.81 2.05 -12.79
N PRO A 173 6.73 1.69 -12.06
CA PRO A 173 6.86 1.09 -10.74
C PRO A 173 7.31 -0.37 -10.85
N ASP A 174 7.84 -0.93 -9.76
CA ASP A 174 8.16 -2.37 -9.66
C ASP A 174 6.89 -3.20 -9.41
N SER A 175 5.90 -2.60 -8.74
CA SER A 175 4.61 -3.25 -8.50
C SER A 175 3.44 -2.27 -8.47
N ILE A 176 2.27 -2.77 -8.82
CA ILE A 176 0.99 -2.08 -8.68
C ILE A 176 0.14 -2.86 -7.69
N PHE A 177 -0.24 -2.21 -6.59
CA PHE A 177 -1.12 -2.76 -5.59
C PHE A 177 -2.56 -2.29 -5.86
N LEU A 178 -3.44 -3.24 -6.17
CA LEU A 178 -4.84 -2.97 -6.43
C LEU A 178 -5.70 -3.39 -5.24
N ASP A 179 -6.37 -2.43 -4.60
CA ASP A 179 -7.25 -2.65 -3.45
C ASP A 179 -8.72 -2.53 -3.89
N SER A 180 -9.46 -3.63 -3.84
CA SER A 180 -10.87 -3.67 -4.29
C SER A 180 -11.86 -3.11 -3.26
N MET A 181 -13.11 -2.96 -3.64
CA MET A 181 -14.14 -2.41 -2.76
C MET A 181 -14.33 -3.19 -1.45
N GLU A 182 -13.98 -4.46 -1.42
CA GLU A 182 -13.99 -5.28 -0.22
C GLU A 182 -12.86 -4.90 0.76
N GLY A 183 -11.82 -4.22 0.29
CA GLY A 183 -10.79 -3.59 1.12
C GLY A 183 -11.34 -2.36 1.79
N SER A 184 -11.81 -2.51 3.02
CA SER A 184 -12.52 -1.47 3.76
C SER A 184 -11.61 -0.71 4.71
N THR A 185 -12.08 0.47 5.12
CA THR A 185 -11.47 1.26 6.18
C THR A 185 -12.56 1.96 6.98
N ALA A 186 -12.43 1.98 8.31
CA ALA A 186 -13.34 2.72 9.18
C ALA A 186 -13.27 4.24 9.00
N ALA A 187 -12.22 4.75 8.35
CA ALA A 187 -12.04 6.17 8.07
C ALA A 187 -12.71 6.65 6.77
N GLY A 188 -13.36 5.76 6.01
CA GLY A 188 -14.08 6.13 4.80
C GLY A 188 -15.41 6.84 5.12
N PRO A 189 -15.74 7.97 4.46
CA PRO A 189 -17.07 8.54 4.56
C PRO A 189 -18.14 7.55 4.11
N HIS A 190 -19.29 7.53 4.78
CA HIS A 190 -20.36 6.58 4.47
C HIS A 190 -20.80 6.62 2.99
N ILE A 191 -20.87 7.81 2.40
CA ILE A 191 -21.24 7.96 0.99
C ILE A 191 -20.23 7.32 0.04
N ALA A 192 -18.92 7.37 0.37
CA ALA A 192 -17.90 6.70 -0.42
C ALA A 192 -18.02 5.18 -0.25
N ALA A 193 -18.16 4.72 0.98
CA ALA A 193 -18.31 3.29 1.28
C ALA A 193 -19.51 2.65 0.54
N ALA A 194 -20.60 3.41 0.38
CA ALA A 194 -21.79 2.93 -0.30
C ALA A 194 -21.75 3.03 -1.84
N ASN A 195 -20.88 3.87 -2.42
CA ASN A 195 -20.99 4.25 -3.83
C ASN A 195 -19.67 4.22 -4.62
N THR A 196 -18.54 3.83 -4.02
CA THR A 196 -17.25 3.80 -4.71
C THR A 196 -16.60 2.43 -4.66
N GLY A 197 -15.65 2.23 -5.55
CA GLY A 197 -14.95 0.96 -5.70
C GLY A 197 -15.69 -0.05 -6.58
N ILE A 198 -14.98 -1.06 -7.02
CA ILE A 198 -15.55 -2.19 -7.77
C ILE A 198 -15.11 -3.52 -7.13
N PRO A 199 -15.91 -4.61 -7.34
CA PRO A 199 -15.59 -5.93 -6.80
C PRO A 199 -14.27 -6.50 -7.32
N GLY A 200 -13.52 -7.17 -6.43
CA GLY A 200 -12.20 -7.68 -6.72
C GLY A 200 -12.12 -8.64 -7.89
N ILE A 201 -13.12 -9.50 -8.05
CA ILE A 201 -13.18 -10.46 -9.18
C ILE A 201 -13.09 -9.75 -10.55
N GLY A 202 -13.84 -8.65 -10.72
CA GLY A 202 -13.77 -7.83 -11.92
C GLY A 202 -12.49 -6.99 -12.00
N ALA A 203 -12.08 -6.43 -10.87
CA ALA A 203 -10.92 -5.54 -10.78
C ALA A 203 -9.61 -6.23 -11.21
N ILE A 204 -9.35 -7.45 -10.74
CA ILE A 204 -8.12 -8.20 -11.07
C ILE A 204 -8.01 -8.42 -12.58
N ARG A 205 -9.09 -8.84 -13.22
CA ARG A 205 -9.11 -9.12 -14.66
C ARG A 205 -8.84 -7.86 -15.49
N GLU A 206 -9.44 -6.74 -15.12
CA GLU A 206 -9.22 -5.46 -15.80
C GLU A 206 -7.77 -4.95 -15.60
N ALA A 207 -7.21 -5.12 -14.40
CA ALA A 207 -5.83 -4.76 -14.13
C ALA A 207 -4.84 -5.61 -14.94
N ARG A 208 -5.05 -6.93 -15.00
CA ARG A 208 -4.20 -7.83 -15.80
C ARG A 208 -4.27 -7.46 -17.26
N ARG A 209 -5.49 -7.28 -17.81
CA ARG A 209 -5.68 -6.85 -19.20
C ARG A 209 -4.95 -5.53 -19.48
N ALA A 210 -5.00 -4.58 -18.56
CA ALA A 210 -4.30 -3.30 -18.70
C ALA A 210 -2.78 -3.48 -18.82
N LEU A 211 -2.18 -4.35 -17.99
CA LEU A 211 -0.75 -4.68 -18.06
C LEU A 211 -0.39 -5.44 -19.33
N ASP A 212 -1.23 -6.37 -19.78
CA ASP A 212 -1.06 -7.11 -21.05
C ASP A 212 -1.03 -6.12 -22.23
N ASP A 213 -2.02 -5.22 -22.32
CA ASP A 213 -2.16 -4.27 -23.40
C ASP A 213 -1.04 -3.23 -23.49
N VAL A 214 -0.36 -2.93 -22.38
CA VAL A 214 0.83 -2.05 -22.37
C VAL A 214 2.15 -2.83 -22.41
N GLY A 215 2.10 -4.16 -22.52
CA GLY A 215 3.29 -5.02 -22.62
C GLY A 215 4.13 -5.10 -21.34
N LYS A 216 3.50 -4.88 -20.16
CA LYS A 216 4.19 -4.85 -18.85
C LYS A 216 3.91 -6.08 -17.98
N THR A 217 3.18 -7.07 -18.49
CA THR A 217 3.00 -8.36 -17.80
C THR A 217 4.33 -9.08 -17.64
N GLY A 218 4.64 -9.48 -16.41
CA GLY A 218 5.92 -10.09 -16.05
C GLY A 218 7.04 -9.09 -15.74
N GLU A 219 6.85 -7.79 -16.03
CA GLU A 219 7.76 -6.72 -15.60
C GLU A 219 7.25 -6.05 -14.34
N ILE A 220 5.95 -5.71 -14.29
CA ILE A 220 5.29 -5.09 -13.14
C ILE A 220 4.48 -6.16 -12.39
N THR A 221 4.78 -6.34 -11.11
CA THR A 221 4.04 -7.26 -10.23
C THR A 221 2.66 -6.69 -9.89
N LEU A 222 1.60 -7.43 -10.17
CA LEU A 222 0.23 -7.08 -9.76
C LEU A 222 -0.08 -7.68 -8.39
N VAL A 223 -0.12 -6.85 -7.35
CA VAL A 223 -0.52 -7.23 -5.99
C VAL A 223 -2.01 -6.94 -5.82
N PHE A 224 -2.76 -7.87 -5.27
CA PHE A 224 -4.18 -7.71 -5.04
C PHE A 224 -4.55 -7.78 -3.56
N ALA A 225 -5.46 -6.90 -3.13
CA ALA A 225 -6.08 -6.91 -1.80
C ALA A 225 -7.59 -6.64 -1.89
N GLY A 226 -8.28 -7.05 -0.84
CA GLY A 226 -9.71 -6.84 -0.66
C GLY A 226 -10.49 -8.15 -0.62
N GLY A 227 -11.18 -8.40 0.50
CA GLY A 227 -12.05 -9.55 0.68
C GLY A 227 -11.37 -10.91 0.80
N ILE A 228 -10.06 -10.97 0.91
CA ILE A 228 -9.29 -12.21 1.09
C ILE A 228 -9.46 -12.69 2.53
N ARG A 229 -10.02 -13.88 2.72
CA ARG A 229 -10.34 -14.48 4.01
C ARG A 229 -9.52 -15.72 4.32
N ASP A 230 -9.17 -16.46 3.26
CA ASP A 230 -8.50 -17.75 3.38
C ASP A 230 -7.67 -18.07 2.12
N GLY A 231 -6.98 -19.19 2.13
CA GLY A 231 -6.15 -19.66 1.02
C GLY A 231 -6.95 -19.96 -0.27
N ALA A 232 -8.24 -20.26 -0.16
CA ALA A 232 -9.07 -20.49 -1.35
C ALA A 232 -9.36 -19.16 -2.08
N ASP A 233 -9.58 -18.07 -1.34
CA ASP A 233 -9.71 -16.74 -1.92
C ASP A 233 -8.38 -16.26 -2.54
N MET A 234 -7.25 -16.55 -1.88
CA MET A 234 -5.91 -16.29 -2.44
C MET A 234 -5.70 -17.02 -3.78
N ALA A 235 -6.01 -18.32 -3.82
CA ALA A 235 -5.87 -19.13 -5.03
C ALA A 235 -6.75 -18.62 -6.19
N LYS A 236 -7.98 -18.18 -5.89
CA LYS A 236 -8.88 -17.55 -6.88
C LYS A 236 -8.31 -16.26 -7.43
N ALA A 237 -7.79 -15.39 -6.57
CA ALA A 237 -7.20 -14.11 -6.98
C ALA A 237 -5.97 -14.32 -7.88
N LEU A 238 -5.09 -15.27 -7.54
CA LEU A 238 -3.95 -15.67 -8.37
C LEU A 238 -4.42 -16.24 -9.71
N ALA A 239 -5.43 -17.12 -9.72
CA ALA A 239 -5.99 -17.68 -10.96
C ALA A 239 -6.64 -16.61 -11.85
N LEU A 240 -7.15 -15.52 -11.29
CA LEU A 240 -7.70 -14.38 -12.02
C LEU A 240 -6.63 -13.46 -12.61
N GLY A 241 -5.39 -13.59 -12.18
CA GLY A 241 -4.27 -12.86 -12.76
C GLY A 241 -3.48 -11.96 -11.81
N ALA A 242 -3.72 -12.01 -10.50
CA ALA A 242 -2.82 -11.41 -9.54
C ALA A 242 -1.50 -12.21 -9.46
N ASP A 243 -0.39 -11.54 -9.24
CA ASP A 243 0.92 -12.20 -9.02
C ASP A 243 1.18 -12.41 -7.52
N ALA A 244 0.64 -11.53 -6.68
CA ALA A 244 0.77 -11.57 -5.23
C ALA A 244 -0.51 -11.08 -4.54
N ILE A 245 -0.67 -11.41 -3.28
CA ILE A 245 -1.86 -11.13 -2.48
C ILE A 245 -1.47 -10.34 -1.22
N ALA A 246 -2.32 -9.40 -0.82
CA ALA A 246 -2.20 -8.77 0.49
C ALA A 246 -3.47 -9.00 1.33
N ILE A 247 -3.27 -9.35 2.61
CA ILE A 247 -4.36 -9.61 3.55
C ILE A 247 -4.46 -8.47 4.56
N GLY A 248 -5.70 -8.10 4.89
CA GLY A 248 -6.00 -7.12 5.93
C GLY A 248 -6.60 -7.78 7.16
N THR A 249 -7.93 -7.69 7.28
CA THR A 249 -8.70 -8.20 8.43
C THR A 249 -8.45 -9.68 8.75
N ALA A 250 -8.16 -10.51 7.76
CA ALA A 250 -7.83 -11.92 7.98
C ALA A 250 -6.51 -12.12 8.75
N GLY A 251 -5.64 -11.12 8.82
CA GLY A 251 -4.40 -11.15 9.59
C GLY A 251 -4.54 -10.64 11.04
N LEU A 252 -5.70 -10.03 11.37
CA LEU A 252 -6.00 -9.52 12.71
C LEU A 252 -6.69 -10.57 13.59
#